data_245ea2f9a26649fa5002fe0db57a3529
#
_entry.id   245ea2f9a26649fa5002fe0db57a3529
#
_cell.length_a   1.000
_cell.length_b   1.000
_cell.length_c   1.000
_cell.angle_alpha   90.00
_cell.angle_beta   90.00
_cell.angle_gamma   90.00
#
_symmetry.space_group_name_H-M   'P 1'
#
loop_
_entity.id
_entity.type
_entity.pdbx_description
1 polymer ?
#
loop_
_entity_poly.entity_id
_entity_poly.type
_entity_poly.pdbx_seq_one_letter_code
_entity_poly.pdbx_strand_id
1 'polypeptide(L)'
;MSMHKPPAWIRICALQELPALGARVLEIEGIEPIALFRTASDQVFALRDRCPHKGGPLSQGIVAGDTVTCPLHGWAIALQSGQACAPDVGCAPRYPVKVEADAVWIVLQPVPAPDAVAEPAV
;
A
#
# COMPACT_ATOMS: atom_id res chain seq x y z
N MET A 1 -32.11 3.13 5.15
CA MET A 1 -31.27 3.01 6.10
C MET A 1 -29.92 2.85 5.59
N SER A 2 -29.01 3.39 6.20
CA SER A 2 -27.66 3.29 5.76
C SER A 2 -27.08 1.95 6.07
N MET A 3 -26.41 1.40 5.12
CA MET A 3 -25.72 0.18 5.34
C MET A 3 -24.26 0.42 5.59
N HIS A 4 -23.84 1.65 5.67
CA HIS A 4 -22.44 1.94 5.87
C HIS A 4 -22.04 1.67 7.29
N LYS A 5 -20.96 0.97 7.44
CA LYS A 5 -20.32 0.82 8.74
C LYS A 5 -19.07 1.68 8.74
N PRO A 6 -18.74 2.28 9.88
CA PRO A 6 -17.47 3.00 9.93
C PRO A 6 -16.33 2.01 9.68
N PRO A 7 -15.24 2.47 9.10
CA PRO A 7 -14.10 1.58 8.88
C PRO A 7 -13.59 1.06 10.21
N ALA A 8 -13.22 -0.21 10.22
CA ALA A 8 -12.67 -0.83 11.41
C ALA A 8 -11.16 -0.63 11.40
N TRP A 9 -10.70 0.38 12.10
CA TRP A 9 -9.29 0.68 12.20
C TRP A 9 -8.63 -0.26 13.21
N ILE A 10 -7.56 -0.92 12.77
CA ILE A 10 -6.82 -1.85 13.61
C ILE A 10 -5.43 -1.31 13.80
N ARG A 11 -5.00 -1.20 15.07
CA ARG A 11 -3.65 -0.74 15.37
C ARG A 11 -2.68 -1.86 15.03
N ILE A 12 -1.68 -1.54 14.24
CA ILE A 12 -0.71 -2.54 13.79
C ILE A 12 0.60 -2.44 14.56
N CYS A 13 1.17 -1.24 14.65
CA CYS A 13 2.48 -1.08 15.26
C CYS A 13 2.73 0.39 15.52
N ALA A 14 3.82 0.68 16.23
CA ALA A 14 4.27 2.06 16.37
C ALA A 14 4.99 2.47 15.08
N LEU A 15 4.94 3.76 14.76
CA LEU A 15 5.61 4.28 13.58
C LEU A 15 7.10 3.93 13.58
N GLN A 16 7.73 4.02 14.74
CA GLN A 16 9.15 3.73 14.83
C GLN A 16 9.50 2.28 14.56
N GLU A 17 8.51 1.40 14.59
CA GLU A 17 8.75 -0.01 14.29
C GLU A 17 8.83 -0.28 12.80
N LEU A 18 8.51 0.70 11.97
CA LEU A 18 8.67 0.56 10.53
C LEU A 18 10.03 1.14 10.14
N PRO A 19 10.81 0.42 9.33
CA PRO A 19 12.09 0.96 8.91
C PRO A 19 11.89 2.16 8.00
N ALA A 20 12.69 3.20 8.20
CA ALA A 20 12.62 4.38 7.35
C ALA A 20 13.01 3.98 5.93
N LEU A 21 12.26 4.47 4.95
CA LEU A 21 12.50 4.15 3.54
C LEU A 21 12.46 2.64 3.30
N GLY A 22 11.66 1.94 4.10
CA GLY A 22 11.58 0.50 4.01
C GLY A 22 10.17 0.00 4.17
N ALA A 23 10.04 -1.29 4.40
CA ALA A 23 8.75 -1.94 4.47
C ALA A 23 8.74 -3.04 5.52
N ARG A 24 7.53 -3.34 5.98
CA ARG A 24 7.29 -4.47 6.87
C ARG A 24 6.09 -5.23 6.32
N VAL A 25 6.19 -6.55 6.33
CA VAL A 25 5.11 -7.39 5.83
C VAL A 25 4.20 -7.78 6.96
N LEU A 26 2.89 -7.65 6.73
CA LEU A 26 1.88 -8.13 7.66
C LEU A 26 1.30 -9.42 7.10
N GLU A 27 1.38 -10.48 7.89
CA GLU A 27 0.78 -11.75 7.51
C GLU A 27 -0.40 -12.01 8.40
N ILE A 28 -1.59 -11.87 7.85
CA ILE A 28 -2.82 -12.01 8.57
C ILE A 28 -3.58 -13.18 7.97
N GLU A 29 -4.03 -14.08 8.82
CA GLU A 29 -4.72 -15.27 8.36
C GLU A 29 -5.94 -14.90 7.54
N GLY A 30 -6.11 -15.55 6.38
CA GLY A 30 -7.25 -15.29 5.52
C GLY A 30 -7.10 -14.12 4.59
N ILE A 31 -5.98 -13.40 4.67
CA ILE A 31 -5.74 -12.21 3.86
C ILE A 31 -4.37 -12.34 3.23
N GLU A 32 -4.23 -11.93 1.98
CA GLU A 32 -2.93 -11.96 1.34
C GLU A 32 -1.98 -11.00 2.04
N PRO A 33 -0.67 -11.26 2.03
CA PRO A 33 0.28 -10.41 2.73
C PRO A 33 0.16 -8.95 2.31
N ILE A 34 0.31 -8.08 3.29
CA ILE A 34 0.23 -6.64 3.09
C ILE A 34 1.59 -6.04 3.41
N ALA A 35 2.09 -5.20 2.53
CA ALA A 35 3.33 -4.48 2.77
C ALA A 35 3.01 -3.09 3.31
N LEU A 36 3.61 -2.74 4.44
CA LEU A 36 3.53 -1.39 4.99
C LEU A 36 4.82 -0.68 4.65
N PHE A 37 4.71 0.46 3.99
CA PHE A 37 5.87 1.23 3.56
C PHE A 37 5.95 2.53 4.34
N ARG A 38 7.16 2.95 4.68
CA ARG A 38 7.38 4.22 5.35
C ARG A 38 8.30 5.06 4.49
N THR A 39 7.85 6.27 4.15
CA THR A 39 8.63 7.16 3.31
C THR A 39 9.58 8.01 4.15
N ALA A 40 10.44 8.77 3.48
CA ALA A 40 11.39 9.66 4.17
C ALA A 40 10.67 10.75 4.98
N SER A 41 9.44 11.10 4.59
CA SER A 41 8.67 12.10 5.32
C SER A 41 7.75 11.47 6.36
N ASP A 42 7.98 10.20 6.69
CA ASP A 42 7.21 9.46 7.69
C ASP A 42 5.76 9.24 7.32
N GLN A 43 5.44 9.28 6.03
CA GLN A 43 4.15 8.85 5.56
C GLN A 43 4.15 7.34 5.45
N VAL A 44 3.01 6.73 5.75
CA VAL A 44 2.89 5.28 5.73
C VAL A 44 1.81 4.89 4.74
N PHE A 45 2.12 3.90 3.91
CA PHE A 45 1.18 3.39 2.93
C PHE A 45 1.13 1.87 3.02
N ALA A 46 -0.01 1.29 2.66
CA ALA A 46 -0.18 -0.15 2.69
C ALA A 46 -0.68 -0.64 1.35
N LEU A 47 0.03 -1.60 0.78
CA LEU A 47 -0.35 -2.23 -0.48
C LEU A 47 -0.32 -3.73 -0.29
N ARG A 48 -1.09 -4.45 -1.10
CA ARG A 48 -0.90 -5.90 -1.17
C ARG A 48 0.55 -6.15 -1.58
N ASP A 49 1.21 -7.09 -0.90
CA ASP A 49 2.63 -7.33 -1.13
C ASP A 49 2.83 -8.17 -2.38
N ARG A 50 2.39 -7.61 -3.51
CA ARG A 50 2.45 -8.33 -4.76
C ARG A 50 2.47 -7.35 -5.91
N CYS A 51 3.53 -7.41 -6.71
CA CYS A 51 3.64 -6.54 -7.87
C CYS A 51 2.62 -6.94 -8.93
N PRO A 52 1.89 -5.99 -9.50
CA PRO A 52 0.88 -6.32 -10.51
C PRO A 52 1.47 -6.92 -11.78
N HIS A 53 2.78 -6.79 -12.01
CA HIS A 53 3.41 -7.33 -13.19
C HIS A 53 3.62 -8.84 -13.08
N LYS A 54 4.48 -9.27 -12.17
CA LYS A 54 4.83 -10.68 -12.05
C LYS A 54 4.62 -11.25 -10.66
N GLY A 55 3.96 -10.52 -9.79
CA GLY A 55 3.69 -11.03 -8.46
C GLY A 55 4.86 -10.98 -7.49
N GLY A 56 5.91 -10.26 -7.83
CA GLY A 56 7.04 -10.14 -6.93
C GLY A 56 6.66 -9.38 -5.66
N PRO A 57 7.38 -9.61 -4.56
CA PRO A 57 7.05 -8.97 -3.30
C PRO A 57 7.48 -7.51 -3.31
N LEU A 58 6.48 -6.61 -3.28
CA LEU A 58 6.76 -5.18 -3.28
C LEU A 58 7.53 -4.76 -2.03
N SER A 59 7.37 -5.51 -0.93
CA SER A 59 8.09 -5.21 0.30
C SER A 59 9.60 -5.32 0.15
N GLN A 60 10.06 -6.05 -0.85
CA GLN A 60 11.49 -6.19 -1.11
C GLN A 60 12.02 -5.09 -2.04
N GLY A 61 11.14 -4.19 -2.47
CA GLY A 61 11.52 -3.15 -3.40
C GLY A 61 12.17 -1.96 -2.73
N ILE A 62 12.49 -0.97 -3.54
CA ILE A 62 13.16 0.23 -3.06
C ILE A 62 12.15 1.37 -2.99
N VAL A 63 12.02 1.95 -1.80
CA VAL A 63 11.13 3.08 -1.58
C VAL A 63 11.90 4.36 -1.89
N ALA A 64 11.36 5.17 -2.78
CA ALA A 64 11.96 6.46 -3.11
C ALA A 64 10.83 7.46 -3.33
N GLY A 65 10.84 8.55 -2.58
CA GLY A 65 9.76 9.50 -2.64
C GLY A 65 8.46 8.81 -2.23
N ASP A 66 7.48 8.83 -3.11
CA ASP A 66 6.21 8.18 -2.85
C ASP A 66 5.97 6.99 -3.77
N THR A 67 7.04 6.34 -4.22
CA THR A 67 6.94 5.15 -5.05
C THR A 67 7.77 4.02 -4.46
N VAL A 68 7.44 2.79 -4.85
CA VAL A 68 8.27 1.64 -4.57
C VAL A 68 8.58 0.96 -5.91
N THR A 69 9.84 0.57 -6.09
CA THR A 69 10.27 -0.09 -7.32
C THR A 69 10.36 -1.58 -7.06
N CYS A 70 9.62 -2.34 -7.85
CA CYS A 70 9.59 -3.80 -7.71
C CYS A 70 10.97 -4.38 -8.03
N PRO A 71 11.46 -5.31 -7.21
CA PRO A 71 12.82 -5.84 -7.42
C PRO A 71 12.96 -6.75 -8.64
N LEU A 72 11.84 -7.25 -9.18
CA LEU A 72 11.96 -8.20 -10.27
C LEU A 72 12.22 -7.54 -11.62
N HIS A 73 11.44 -6.54 -11.99
CA HIS A 73 11.58 -5.93 -13.30
C HIS A 73 11.62 -4.42 -13.28
N GLY A 74 11.79 -3.83 -12.10
CA GLY A 74 11.95 -2.39 -12.00
C GLY A 74 10.67 -1.58 -12.17
N TRP A 75 9.51 -2.22 -12.08
CA TRP A 75 8.26 -1.47 -12.16
C TRP A 75 8.14 -0.56 -10.94
N ALA A 76 7.82 0.69 -11.17
CA ALA A 76 7.58 1.65 -10.11
C ALA A 76 6.09 1.71 -9.82
N ILE A 77 5.73 1.59 -8.56
CA ILE A 77 4.35 1.59 -8.12
C ILE A 77 4.13 2.79 -7.21
N ALA A 78 3.12 3.60 -7.51
CA ALA A 78 2.79 4.74 -6.66
C ALA A 78 2.22 4.23 -5.34
N LEU A 79 2.82 4.63 -4.23
CA LEU A 79 2.39 4.13 -2.93
C LEU A 79 1.00 4.60 -2.56
N GLN A 80 0.65 5.81 -2.94
CA GLN A 80 -0.63 6.38 -2.58
C GLN A 80 -1.79 5.69 -3.26
N SER A 81 -1.62 5.25 -4.50
CA SER A 81 -2.71 4.66 -5.26
C SER A 81 -2.54 3.18 -5.53
N GLY A 82 -1.33 2.67 -5.42
CA GLY A 82 -1.04 1.29 -5.81
C GLY A 82 -0.90 1.11 -7.31
N GLN A 83 -0.90 2.19 -8.07
CA GLN A 83 -0.89 2.13 -9.51
C GLN A 83 0.51 2.08 -10.08
N ALA A 84 0.72 1.28 -11.11
CA ALA A 84 2.02 1.25 -11.79
C ALA A 84 2.23 2.58 -12.48
N CYS A 85 3.46 3.08 -12.41
CA CYS A 85 3.81 4.33 -13.09
C CYS A 85 3.98 4.08 -14.57
N ALA A 86 3.56 5.04 -15.38
CA ALA A 86 3.67 4.91 -16.83
C ALA A 86 5.12 4.64 -17.23
N PRO A 87 5.37 3.85 -18.26
CA PRO A 87 4.40 3.32 -19.20
C PRO A 87 3.75 2.01 -18.78
N ASP A 88 4.06 1.53 -17.60
CA ASP A 88 3.53 0.25 -17.13
C ASP A 88 2.05 0.39 -16.75
N VAL A 89 1.35 -0.71 -16.76
CA VAL A 89 -0.09 -0.71 -16.49
C VAL A 89 -0.42 -1.77 -15.48
N GLY A 90 -1.22 -1.41 -14.50
CA GLY A 90 -1.64 -2.32 -13.47
C GLY A 90 -1.67 -1.63 -12.12
N CYS A 91 -2.23 -2.28 -11.13
CA CYS A 91 -2.27 -1.73 -9.79
C CYS A 91 -2.24 -2.82 -8.75
N ALA A 92 -1.66 -2.49 -7.60
CA ALA A 92 -1.71 -3.35 -6.43
C ALA A 92 -2.80 -2.77 -5.53
N PRO A 93 -3.68 -3.60 -4.99
CA PRO A 93 -4.70 -3.10 -4.07
C PRO A 93 -4.05 -2.37 -2.89
N ARG A 94 -4.64 -1.26 -2.50
CA ARG A 94 -4.15 -0.50 -1.37
C ARG A 94 -5.11 -0.59 -0.21
N TYR A 95 -4.61 -0.31 0.98
CA TYR A 95 -5.41 -0.35 2.19
C TYR A 95 -5.37 1.00 2.85
N PRO A 96 -6.47 1.48 3.41
CA PRO A 96 -6.46 2.74 4.15
C PRO A 96 -5.52 2.66 5.35
N VAL A 97 -4.71 3.69 5.53
CA VAL A 97 -3.75 3.78 6.62
C VAL A 97 -3.85 5.15 7.25
N LYS A 98 -3.70 5.21 8.56
CA LYS A 98 -3.53 6.49 9.23
C LYS A 98 -2.45 6.33 10.29
N VAL A 99 -1.79 7.43 10.61
CA VAL A 99 -0.84 7.48 11.71
C VAL A 99 -1.41 8.43 12.74
N GLU A 100 -1.60 7.94 13.95
CA GLU A 100 -2.22 8.75 14.98
C GLU A 100 -1.53 8.42 16.30
N ALA A 101 -1.07 9.46 17.00
CA ALA A 101 -0.32 9.29 18.26
C ALA A 101 0.85 8.32 18.07
N ASP A 102 1.57 8.48 16.97
CA ASP A 102 2.74 7.67 16.62
C ASP A 102 2.42 6.18 16.44
N ALA A 103 1.17 5.83 16.25
CA ALA A 103 0.78 4.46 15.96
C ALA A 103 0.23 4.37 14.55
N VAL A 104 0.47 3.24 13.91
CA VAL A 104 0.00 2.96 12.56
C VAL A 104 -1.27 2.13 12.64
N TRP A 105 -2.33 2.61 11.99
CA TRP A 105 -3.62 1.94 11.95
C TRP A 105 -3.98 1.64 10.52
N ILE A 106 -4.64 0.52 10.29
CA ILE A 106 -5.00 0.09 8.95
C ILE A 106 -6.42 -0.46 8.95
N VAL A 107 -7.09 -0.34 7.80
CA VAL A 107 -8.35 -1.03 7.56
C VAL A 107 -8.06 -2.19 6.64
N LEU A 108 -8.43 -3.40 7.04
CA LEU A 108 -8.10 -4.62 6.29
C LEU A 108 -9.07 -4.88 5.14
N GLN A 109 -9.41 -3.85 4.43
CA GLN A 109 -10.31 -3.95 3.31
C GLN A 109 -9.70 -3.18 2.16
N PRO A 110 -9.28 -3.88 1.10
CA PRO A 110 -8.58 -3.20 0.02
C PRO A 110 -9.47 -2.21 -0.72
N VAL A 111 -8.84 -1.17 -1.23
CA VAL A 111 -9.51 -0.12 -2.00
C VAL A 111 -8.93 -0.16 -3.41
N PRO A 112 -9.76 -0.10 -4.44
CA PRO A 112 -9.25 -0.09 -5.80
C PRO A 112 -8.48 1.20 -6.10
N ALA A 113 -7.60 1.12 -7.09
CA ALA A 113 -6.83 2.29 -7.48
C ALA A 113 -7.77 3.36 -8.04
N PRO A 114 -7.49 4.62 -7.76
CA PRO A 114 -8.40 5.68 -8.18
C PRO A 114 -8.71 5.70 -9.66
N ASP A 115 -7.71 5.46 -10.50
CA ASP A 115 -8.00 5.59 -11.89
C ASP A 115 -8.64 4.40 -12.46
N ALA A 116 -8.71 3.32 -11.77
CA ALA A 116 -9.52 2.22 -12.20
C ALA A 116 -10.95 2.67 -12.23
N VAL A 117 -11.25 3.74 -11.55
CA VAL A 117 -12.56 4.22 -11.56
C VAL A 117 -12.72 5.34 -12.51
N ALA A 118 -11.75 6.12 -12.54
CA ALA A 118 -11.91 7.30 -13.24
C ALA A 118 -11.90 7.21 -14.63
N GLU A 119 -11.45 6.34 -15.06
CA GLU A 119 -11.31 6.35 -16.27
C GLU A 119 -12.13 6.64 -17.04
N PRO A 120 -12.80 6.67 -17.19
CA PRO A 120 -13.53 6.88 -18.08
C PRO A 120 -13.75 8.00 -18.40
N ALA A 121 -13.87 8.35 -18.19
CA ALA A 121 -14.34 9.22 -18.30
C ALA A 121 -13.89 10.10 -19.01
N VAL A 122 -13.58 10.19 -19.36
CA VAL A 122 -13.21 11.12 -19.85
C VAL A 122 -13.06 11.32 -20.73
#